data_ccc6ae06a4ba9a5a92390ad3254a9949
#
_entry.id   ccc6ae06a4ba9a5a92390ad3254a9949
#
_cell.length_a   1.000
_cell.length_b   1.000
_cell.length_c   1.000
_cell.angle_alpha   90.00
_cell.angle_beta   90.00
_cell.angle_gamma   90.00
#
_symmetry.space_group_name_H-M   'P 1'
#
loop_
_entity.id
_entity.type
_entity.pdbx_description
1 polymer ?
#
loop_
_entity_poly.entity_id
_entity_poly.type
_entity_poly.pdbx_seq_one_letter_code
_entity_poly.pdbx_strand_id
1 'polypeptide(L)'
;MHTLFALITLALAAAVFAWEGLCCLRTGDFRAELSRRFSCEHALFGDFCWGQRQKLAGPLYFAALFVLLFGRIFLHASQLYTVTPPWVYGSMYLLYPVIYILLLCKFFFCTRYDLRQLLVVLAFYIFTMAAILPAYEQDIFALFGFAAAFKDISWRKALAWFAAFTTAMAAVLIVLSLSGVLLIWHPEYTTRMELGFENPNHLSRILLSIVTAFLLLLPAQKRRLAALWMLLPTLLFVKKFPGSRSVFLALAVLILLCLLFPLVCRVLQNRAIRSLLSAVPLFLLAASAVAAWGYDPSNAVWEKIARFSNGRLQNWRYTTTLASPRLLAQELPKSPAPGMDAPIIDNSYFYMLYRGGILLTIVLVILCCLLIYRLLKARRYWFVCVLFCWITHSPFESFFFCIFSNFMLLLFAPLLFGQPFPEDGTPSKAT
;
A
#
# COMPACT_ATOMS: atom_id res chain seq x y z
N MET A 1 13.89 18.46 6.74
CA MET A 1 14.31 17.12 6.24
C MET A 1 13.67 16.78 4.90
N HIS A 2 12.37 16.99 4.73
CA HIS A 2 11.61 16.65 3.50
C HIS A 2 12.03 17.46 2.29
N THR A 3 12.20 18.76 2.45
CA THR A 3 12.70 19.65 1.39
C THR A 3 14.10 19.25 0.91
N LEU A 4 14.97 18.87 1.85
CA LEU A 4 16.30 18.36 1.52
C LEU A 4 16.21 17.05 0.71
N PHE A 5 15.29 16.15 1.07
CA PHE A 5 15.09 14.89 0.35
C PHE A 5 14.55 15.11 -1.06
N ALA A 6 13.60 16.03 -1.21
CA ALA A 6 13.09 16.43 -2.52
C ALA A 6 14.20 17.03 -3.40
N LEU A 7 15.04 17.91 -2.84
CA LEU A 7 16.18 18.50 -3.53
C LEU A 7 17.22 17.44 -3.95
N ILE A 8 17.55 16.51 -3.06
CA ILE A 8 18.46 15.38 -3.39
C ILE A 8 17.89 14.55 -4.55
N THR A 9 16.61 14.24 -4.51
CA THR A 9 15.96 13.45 -5.57
C THR A 9 15.95 14.19 -6.90
N LEU A 10 15.63 15.48 -6.89
CA LEU A 10 15.68 16.31 -8.11
C LEU A 10 17.10 16.45 -8.64
N ALA A 11 18.09 16.61 -7.77
CA ALA A 11 19.50 16.67 -8.15
C ALA A 11 19.98 15.34 -8.77
N LEU A 12 19.59 14.20 -8.19
CA LEU A 12 19.88 12.88 -8.75
C LEU A 12 19.19 12.68 -10.09
N ALA A 13 17.93 13.05 -10.24
CA ALA A 13 17.22 12.99 -11.52
C ALA A 13 17.90 13.86 -12.58
N ALA A 14 18.27 15.10 -12.26
CA ALA A 14 19.01 15.99 -13.15
C ALA A 14 20.37 15.42 -13.53
N ALA A 15 21.11 14.84 -12.58
CA ALA A 15 22.39 14.18 -12.85
C ALA A 15 22.25 12.98 -13.79
N VAL A 16 21.18 12.19 -13.66
CA VAL A 16 20.89 11.08 -14.56
C VAL A 16 20.59 11.60 -15.96
N PHE A 17 19.73 12.61 -16.11
CA PHE A 17 19.45 13.19 -17.43
C PHE A 17 20.68 13.79 -18.08
N ALA A 18 21.51 14.52 -17.32
CA ALA A 18 22.76 15.06 -17.82
C ALA A 18 23.71 13.95 -18.27
N TRP A 19 23.82 12.86 -17.49
CA TRP A 19 24.64 11.70 -17.84
C TRP A 19 24.13 11.01 -19.11
N GLU A 20 22.84 10.75 -19.22
CA GLU A 20 22.22 10.15 -20.39
C GLU A 20 22.44 11.01 -21.65
N GLY A 21 22.28 12.33 -21.54
CA GLY A 21 22.57 13.29 -22.62
C GLY A 21 24.04 13.29 -23.02
N LEU A 22 24.97 13.30 -22.07
CA LEU A 22 26.41 13.24 -22.33
C LEU A 22 26.81 11.93 -23.01
N CYS A 23 26.21 10.80 -22.60
CA CYS A 23 26.47 9.52 -23.27
C CYS A 23 26.01 9.51 -24.71
N CYS A 24 24.83 10.09 -25.01
CA CYS A 24 24.35 10.23 -26.40
C CYS A 24 25.25 11.15 -27.24
N LEU A 25 25.80 12.23 -26.67
CA LEU A 25 26.70 13.15 -27.37
C LEU A 25 28.06 12.52 -27.67
N ARG A 26 28.57 11.63 -26.80
CA ARG A 26 29.88 10.99 -26.98
C ARG A 26 29.97 9.97 -28.10
N THR A 27 28.85 9.43 -28.57
CA THR A 27 28.82 8.36 -29.59
C THR A 27 28.96 8.86 -31.02
N GLY A 28 28.91 10.17 -31.25
CA GLY A 28 29.01 10.77 -32.60
C GLY A 28 27.70 10.69 -33.41
N ASP A 29 26.78 9.78 -33.11
CA ASP A 29 25.42 9.70 -33.66
C ASP A 29 24.38 9.74 -32.53
N PHE A 30 24.00 10.97 -32.19
CA PHE A 30 23.04 11.23 -31.10
C PHE A 30 21.70 10.53 -31.35
N ARG A 31 21.19 10.52 -32.61
CA ARG A 31 19.86 9.94 -32.88
C ARG A 31 19.87 8.42 -32.78
N ALA A 32 20.88 7.75 -33.28
CA ALA A 32 21.00 6.30 -33.18
C ALA A 32 21.16 5.85 -31.73
N GLU A 33 22.02 6.51 -30.94
CA GLU A 33 22.22 6.18 -29.55
C GLU A 33 20.96 6.47 -28.70
N LEU A 34 20.29 7.59 -28.95
CA LEU A 34 19.02 7.91 -28.27
C LEU A 34 17.96 6.85 -28.60
N SER A 35 17.79 6.46 -29.86
CA SER A 35 16.88 5.38 -30.27
C SER A 35 17.21 4.04 -29.59
N ARG A 36 18.50 3.71 -29.49
CA ARG A 36 18.97 2.51 -28.79
C ARG A 36 18.59 2.54 -27.30
N ARG A 37 18.78 3.67 -26.63
CA ARG A 37 18.44 3.83 -25.19
C ARG A 37 16.94 3.81 -24.92
N PHE A 38 16.11 4.20 -25.90
CA PHE A 38 14.67 4.02 -25.81
C PHE A 38 14.22 2.56 -25.98
N SER A 39 15.03 1.73 -26.64
CA SER A 39 14.67 0.35 -27.00
C SER A 39 15.36 -0.71 -26.15
N CYS A 40 16.52 -0.39 -25.55
CA CYS A 40 17.36 -1.35 -24.83
C CYS A 40 17.58 -0.90 -23.39
N GLU A 41 17.41 -1.83 -22.46
CA GLU A 41 17.73 -1.59 -21.05
C GLU A 41 19.24 -1.46 -20.84
N HIS A 42 19.65 -0.45 -20.11
CA HIS A 42 21.05 -0.18 -19.75
C HIS A 42 21.17 0.23 -18.28
N ALA A 43 22.37 0.02 -17.71
CA ALA A 43 22.68 0.47 -16.36
C ALA A 43 22.95 1.98 -16.36
N LEU A 44 22.33 2.70 -15.44
CA LEU A 44 22.70 4.08 -15.17
C LEU A 44 24.15 4.12 -14.66
N PHE A 45 24.89 5.14 -15.08
CA PHE A 45 26.33 5.30 -14.77
C PHE A 45 27.26 4.17 -15.29
N GLY A 46 26.82 3.47 -16.35
CA GLY A 46 27.62 2.45 -17.04
C GLY A 46 27.64 1.07 -16.39
N ASP A 47 28.29 0.12 -17.07
CA ASP A 47 28.29 -1.30 -16.67
C ASP A 47 29.45 -1.68 -15.70
N PHE A 48 30.21 -0.71 -15.20
CA PHE A 48 31.29 -0.98 -14.24
C PHE A 48 30.77 -1.74 -13.01
N CYS A 49 31.39 -2.88 -12.70
CA CYS A 49 31.01 -3.79 -11.61
C CYS A 49 29.54 -4.22 -11.62
N TRP A 50 28.87 -4.28 -12.81
CA TRP A 50 27.45 -4.60 -12.92
C TRP A 50 27.06 -5.89 -12.19
N GLY A 51 27.83 -6.95 -12.36
CA GLY A 51 27.54 -8.25 -11.72
C GLY A 51 27.52 -8.18 -10.19
N GLN A 52 28.35 -7.33 -9.57
CA GLN A 52 28.33 -7.11 -8.13
C GLN A 52 27.15 -6.23 -7.70
N ARG A 53 26.88 -5.14 -8.44
CA ARG A 53 25.75 -4.25 -8.18
C ARG A 53 24.42 -4.97 -8.28
N GLN A 54 24.24 -5.83 -9.26
CA GLN A 54 23.02 -6.63 -9.43
C GLN A 54 22.77 -7.58 -8.26
N LYS A 55 23.84 -8.15 -7.65
CA LYS A 55 23.72 -9.01 -6.46
C LYS A 55 23.20 -8.24 -5.24
N LEU A 56 23.44 -6.93 -5.16
CA LEU A 56 22.97 -6.07 -4.06
C LEU A 56 21.50 -5.63 -4.23
N ALA A 57 20.90 -5.78 -5.41
CA ALA A 57 19.54 -5.31 -5.67
C ALA A 57 18.51 -5.92 -4.69
N GLY A 58 18.55 -7.23 -4.49
CA GLY A 58 17.68 -7.92 -3.53
C GLY A 58 17.92 -7.50 -2.08
N PRO A 59 19.15 -7.63 -1.56
CA PRO A 59 19.49 -7.20 -0.20
C PRO A 59 19.06 -5.78 0.13
N LEU A 60 19.33 -4.80 -0.73
CA LEU A 60 18.92 -3.40 -0.53
C LEU A 60 17.41 -3.25 -0.45
N TYR A 61 16.68 -3.90 -1.36
CA TYR A 61 15.23 -3.88 -1.37
C TYR A 61 14.63 -4.50 -0.10
N PHE A 62 15.11 -5.67 0.30
CA PHE A 62 14.61 -6.38 1.48
C PHE A 62 15.01 -5.71 2.79
N ALA A 63 16.18 -5.08 2.85
CA ALA A 63 16.56 -4.24 3.98
C ALA A 63 15.64 -3.03 4.13
N ALA A 64 15.31 -2.34 3.02
CA ALA A 64 14.34 -1.25 3.04
C ALA A 64 12.95 -1.72 3.50
N LEU A 65 12.50 -2.89 3.00
CA LEU A 65 11.23 -3.50 3.41
C LEU A 65 11.22 -3.85 4.90
N PHE A 66 12.30 -4.43 5.42
CA PHE A 66 12.44 -4.72 6.84
C PHE A 66 12.34 -3.45 7.69
N VAL A 67 13.09 -2.40 7.32
CA VAL A 67 13.08 -1.12 8.06
C VAL A 67 11.69 -0.49 8.04
N LEU A 68 10.97 -0.53 6.90
CA LEU A 68 9.59 -0.05 6.81
C LEU A 68 8.67 -0.81 7.76
N LEU A 69 8.68 -2.15 7.69
CA LEU A 69 7.80 -2.99 8.51
C LEU A 69 8.14 -2.86 9.99
N PHE A 70 9.43 -2.81 10.33
CA PHE A 70 9.88 -2.57 11.71
C PHE A 70 9.35 -1.24 12.24
N GLY A 71 9.55 -0.15 11.50
CA GLY A 71 9.07 1.16 11.90
C GLY A 71 7.54 1.23 12.03
N ARG A 72 6.83 0.70 11.06
CA ARG A 72 5.36 0.85 10.98
C ARG A 72 4.58 -0.18 11.79
N ILE A 73 5.08 -1.40 11.94
CA ILE A 73 4.37 -2.47 12.68
C ILE A 73 4.89 -2.54 14.11
N PHE A 74 6.22 -2.67 14.27
CA PHE A 74 6.80 -2.92 15.57
C PHE A 74 6.86 -1.67 16.45
N LEU A 75 7.25 -0.52 15.89
CA LEU A 75 7.34 0.72 16.66
C LEU A 75 6.02 1.50 16.71
N HIS A 76 5.40 1.76 15.54
CA HIS A 76 4.25 2.69 15.47
C HIS A 76 2.90 2.04 15.77
N ALA A 77 2.65 0.81 15.27
CA ALA A 77 1.36 0.16 15.48
C ALA A 77 1.27 -0.65 16.78
N SER A 78 2.28 -0.56 17.64
CA SER A 78 2.36 -1.29 18.91
C SER A 78 2.28 -0.35 20.11
N GLN A 79 1.97 -0.92 21.27
CA GLN A 79 1.99 -0.22 22.55
C GLN A 79 3.41 0.19 23.00
N LEU A 80 4.48 -0.28 22.32
CA LEU A 80 5.84 0.20 22.55
C LEU A 80 5.94 1.71 22.36
N TYR A 81 5.13 2.26 21.44
CA TYR A 81 5.00 3.68 21.24
C TYR A 81 4.63 4.47 22.51
N THR A 82 3.77 3.92 23.35
CA THR A 82 3.28 4.58 24.58
C THR A 82 4.21 4.39 25.78
N VAL A 83 5.03 3.32 25.78
CA VAL A 83 5.91 2.98 26.90
C VAL A 83 7.38 3.36 26.67
N THR A 84 7.75 3.74 25.45
CA THR A 84 9.12 4.14 25.13
C THR A 84 9.34 5.65 25.31
N PRO A 85 10.57 6.07 25.65
CA PRO A 85 10.89 7.48 25.75
C PRO A 85 10.62 8.25 24.45
N PRO A 86 10.26 9.56 24.52
CA PRO A 86 9.93 10.38 23.34
C PRO A 86 11.02 10.42 22.26
N TRP A 87 12.30 10.25 22.62
CA TRP A 87 13.40 10.23 21.66
C TRP A 87 13.39 8.98 20.77
N VAL A 88 12.89 7.83 21.27
CA VAL A 88 12.72 6.61 20.46
C VAL A 88 11.67 6.86 19.39
N TYR A 89 10.59 7.56 19.74
CA TYR A 89 9.58 7.98 18.80
C TYR A 89 10.13 8.93 17.73
N GLY A 90 10.94 9.91 18.15
CA GLY A 90 11.63 10.81 17.22
C GLY A 90 12.56 10.07 16.24
N SER A 91 13.15 8.94 16.66
CA SER A 91 14.02 8.12 15.80
C SER A 91 13.26 7.49 14.62
N MET A 92 11.95 7.29 14.71
CA MET A 92 11.14 6.79 13.59
C MET A 92 11.22 7.70 12.36
N TYR A 93 11.33 9.01 12.55
CA TYR A 93 11.54 9.94 11.45
C TYR A 93 12.86 9.73 10.72
N LEU A 94 13.85 9.09 11.38
CA LEU A 94 15.14 8.72 10.76
C LEU A 94 15.03 7.43 9.93
N LEU A 95 14.04 6.57 10.17
CA LEU A 95 13.86 5.33 9.40
C LEU A 95 13.48 5.59 7.94
N TYR A 96 12.67 6.62 7.67
CA TYR A 96 12.29 6.96 6.30
C TYR A 96 13.47 7.38 5.42
N PRO A 97 14.38 8.29 5.86
CA PRO A 97 15.63 8.54 5.14
C PRO A 97 16.43 7.27 4.82
N VAL A 98 16.56 6.35 5.77
CA VAL A 98 17.23 5.06 5.54
C VAL A 98 16.54 4.25 4.46
N ILE A 99 15.20 4.11 4.53
CA ILE A 99 14.40 3.42 3.50
C ILE A 99 14.67 4.05 2.13
N TYR A 100 14.60 5.37 2.03
CA TYR A 100 14.79 6.06 0.75
C TYR A 100 16.19 5.92 0.19
N ILE A 101 17.23 6.03 1.02
CA ILE A 101 18.62 5.80 0.60
C ILE A 101 18.76 4.39 0.04
N LEU A 102 18.26 3.37 0.73
CA LEU A 102 18.32 1.98 0.26
C LEU A 102 17.58 1.78 -1.07
N LEU A 103 16.37 2.35 -1.19
CA LEU A 103 15.58 2.26 -2.42
C LEU A 103 16.22 3.05 -3.58
N LEU A 104 16.75 4.25 -3.32
CA LEU A 104 17.47 5.04 -4.33
C LEU A 104 18.75 4.35 -4.78
N CYS A 105 19.53 3.79 -3.84
CA CYS A 105 20.71 2.99 -4.19
C CYS A 105 20.34 1.81 -5.08
N LYS A 106 19.27 1.08 -4.74
CA LYS A 106 18.75 -0.01 -5.57
C LYS A 106 18.30 0.50 -6.93
N PHE A 107 17.54 1.58 -6.98
CA PHE A 107 16.99 2.14 -8.20
C PHE A 107 18.09 2.61 -9.15
N PHE A 108 18.98 3.47 -8.68
CA PHE A 108 19.99 4.10 -9.53
C PHE A 108 21.18 3.21 -9.87
N PHE A 109 21.62 2.37 -8.94
CA PHE A 109 22.89 1.63 -9.12
C PHE A 109 22.71 0.14 -9.39
N CYS A 110 21.57 -0.46 -9.04
CA CYS A 110 21.40 -1.91 -9.11
C CYS A 110 20.31 -2.36 -10.09
N THR A 111 19.79 -1.46 -10.94
CA THR A 111 18.72 -1.77 -11.88
C THR A 111 19.04 -1.20 -13.26
N ARG A 112 18.66 -1.93 -14.31
CA ARG A 112 18.72 -1.45 -15.70
C ARG A 112 17.36 -0.94 -16.13
N TYR A 113 17.36 0.14 -16.91
CA TYR A 113 16.16 0.74 -17.47
C TYR A 113 16.36 1.05 -18.94
N ASP A 114 15.30 0.95 -19.74
CA ASP A 114 15.25 1.72 -20.96
C ASP A 114 14.86 3.19 -20.63
N LEU A 115 15.16 4.09 -21.54
CA LEU A 115 14.94 5.52 -21.29
C LEU A 115 13.45 5.84 -21.06
N ARG A 116 12.52 5.10 -21.69
CA ARG A 116 11.08 5.26 -21.50
C ARG A 116 10.67 4.90 -20.06
N GLN A 117 11.12 3.77 -19.57
CA GLN A 117 10.86 3.33 -18.18
C GLN A 117 11.39 4.36 -17.18
N LEU A 118 12.62 4.83 -17.42
CA LEU A 118 13.24 5.84 -16.57
C LEU A 118 12.44 7.15 -16.54
N LEU A 119 12.03 7.65 -17.71
CA LEU A 119 11.22 8.87 -17.84
C LEU A 119 9.88 8.74 -17.11
N VAL A 120 9.18 7.62 -17.29
CA VAL A 120 7.88 7.37 -16.64
C VAL A 120 8.03 7.37 -15.12
N VAL A 121 9.03 6.65 -14.59
CA VAL A 121 9.23 6.55 -13.14
C VAL A 121 9.69 7.87 -12.56
N LEU A 122 10.62 8.59 -13.19
CA LEU A 122 11.08 9.89 -12.70
C LEU A 122 9.96 10.95 -12.76
N ALA A 123 9.19 11.00 -13.85
CA ALA A 123 8.03 11.90 -13.94
C ALA A 123 7.01 11.61 -12.85
N PHE A 124 6.74 10.34 -12.60
CA PHE A 124 5.81 9.91 -11.55
C PHE A 124 6.34 10.23 -10.16
N TYR A 125 7.63 10.07 -9.93
CA TYR A 125 8.29 10.40 -8.68
C TYR A 125 8.28 11.90 -8.40
N ILE A 126 8.64 12.73 -9.40
CA ILE A 126 8.58 14.20 -9.30
C ILE A 126 7.15 14.67 -9.03
N PHE A 127 6.17 14.12 -9.77
CA PHE A 127 4.76 14.42 -9.54
C PHE A 127 4.33 14.09 -8.10
N THR A 128 4.68 12.90 -7.61
CA THR A 128 4.31 12.48 -6.26
C THR A 128 4.95 13.38 -5.21
N MET A 129 6.23 13.73 -5.38
CA MET A 129 6.92 14.66 -4.47
C MET A 129 6.24 16.03 -4.45
N ALA A 130 5.93 16.58 -5.62
CA ALA A 130 5.24 17.88 -5.70
C ALA A 130 3.85 17.81 -5.03
N ALA A 131 3.12 16.72 -5.22
CA ALA A 131 1.79 16.55 -4.67
C ALA A 131 1.77 16.44 -3.14
N ILE A 132 2.75 15.72 -2.53
CA ILE A 132 2.74 15.44 -1.08
C ILE A 132 3.59 16.41 -0.25
N LEU A 133 4.45 17.21 -0.88
CA LEU A 133 5.38 18.13 -0.18
C LEU A 133 4.71 19.01 0.87
N PRO A 134 3.51 19.59 0.60
CA PRO A 134 2.87 20.51 1.57
C PRO A 134 2.44 19.85 2.88
N ALA A 135 2.13 18.54 2.89
CA ALA A 135 1.64 17.84 4.09
C ALA A 135 2.39 16.53 4.41
N TYR A 136 3.40 16.23 3.64
CA TYR A 136 4.30 15.07 3.77
C TYR A 136 3.63 13.74 4.16
N GLU A 137 2.98 13.14 3.19
CA GLU A 137 2.41 11.79 3.33
C GLU A 137 3.47 10.70 3.10
N GLN A 138 4.18 10.33 4.15
CA GLN A 138 5.32 9.39 4.13
C GLN A 138 4.97 8.03 3.54
N ASP A 139 3.78 7.50 3.84
CA ASP A 139 3.36 6.17 3.37
C ASP A 139 3.14 6.15 1.86
N ILE A 140 2.64 7.24 1.29
CA ILE A 140 2.46 7.37 -0.16
C ILE A 140 3.82 7.48 -0.85
N PHE A 141 4.75 8.22 -0.26
CA PHE A 141 6.10 8.31 -0.78
C PHE A 141 6.81 6.95 -0.74
N ALA A 142 6.66 6.20 0.38
CA ALA A 142 7.15 4.85 0.49
C ALA A 142 6.53 3.91 -0.57
N LEU A 143 5.21 4.02 -0.81
CA LEU A 143 4.52 3.24 -1.84
C LEU A 143 5.19 3.39 -3.21
N PHE A 144 5.42 4.62 -3.64
CA PHE A 144 6.04 4.87 -4.95
C PHE A 144 7.51 4.50 -4.98
N GLY A 145 8.25 4.74 -3.91
CA GLY A 145 9.65 4.32 -3.78
C GLY A 145 9.80 2.80 -3.92
N PHE A 146 8.97 2.04 -3.20
CA PHE A 146 8.97 0.58 -3.31
C PHE A 146 8.50 0.08 -4.68
N ALA A 147 7.47 0.67 -5.28
CA ALA A 147 7.01 0.30 -6.61
C ALA A 147 8.08 0.59 -7.67
N ALA A 148 8.75 1.75 -7.61
CA ALA A 148 9.85 2.11 -8.51
C ALA A 148 11.06 1.20 -8.35
N ALA A 149 11.42 0.83 -7.12
CA ALA A 149 12.54 -0.06 -6.83
C ALA A 149 12.19 -1.56 -7.01
N PHE A 150 10.96 -1.93 -7.34
CA PHE A 150 10.54 -3.33 -7.44
C PHE A 150 11.02 -4.03 -8.71
N LYS A 151 11.42 -3.30 -9.74
CA LYS A 151 11.94 -3.89 -10.98
C LYS A 151 13.05 -4.90 -10.67
N ASP A 152 13.05 -6.04 -11.33
CA ASP A 152 13.96 -7.18 -11.14
C ASP A 152 13.89 -7.87 -9.76
N ILE A 153 12.90 -7.54 -8.93
CA ILE A 153 12.62 -8.23 -7.69
C ILE A 153 11.58 -9.32 -7.94
N SER A 154 11.88 -10.54 -7.51
CA SER A 154 10.92 -11.64 -7.58
C SER A 154 9.73 -11.37 -6.66
N TRP A 155 8.52 -11.30 -7.24
CA TRP A 155 7.26 -11.17 -6.49
C TRP A 155 7.14 -12.20 -5.36
N ARG A 156 7.41 -13.48 -5.67
CA ARG A 156 7.29 -14.55 -4.68
C ARG A 156 8.27 -14.38 -3.51
N LYS A 157 9.50 -13.94 -3.79
CA LYS A 157 10.48 -13.62 -2.73
C LYS A 157 10.03 -12.41 -1.91
N ALA A 158 9.58 -11.33 -2.56
CA ALA A 158 9.11 -10.13 -1.85
C ALA A 158 7.93 -10.45 -0.94
N LEU A 159 6.97 -11.23 -1.43
CA LEU A 159 5.81 -11.67 -0.66
C LEU A 159 6.22 -12.57 0.52
N ALA A 160 7.18 -13.50 0.31
CA ALA A 160 7.70 -14.36 1.38
C ALA A 160 8.41 -13.56 2.47
N TRP A 161 9.25 -12.58 2.11
CA TRP A 161 9.90 -11.69 3.05
C TRP A 161 8.90 -10.79 3.79
N PHE A 162 7.92 -10.24 3.07
CA PHE A 162 6.84 -9.47 3.69
C PHE A 162 6.09 -10.31 4.74
N ALA A 163 5.65 -11.52 4.37
CA ALA A 163 4.94 -12.42 5.27
C ALA A 163 5.80 -12.81 6.49
N ALA A 164 7.08 -13.17 6.25
CA ALA A 164 7.99 -13.56 7.32
C ALA A 164 8.25 -12.42 8.31
N PHE A 165 8.60 -11.22 7.83
CA PHE A 165 8.87 -10.07 8.69
C PHE A 165 7.62 -9.64 9.46
N THR A 166 6.47 -9.53 8.78
CA THR A 166 5.21 -9.13 9.42
C THR A 166 4.81 -10.14 10.50
N THR A 167 4.93 -11.44 10.21
CA THR A 167 4.62 -12.51 11.19
C THR A 167 5.59 -12.49 12.37
N ALA A 168 6.90 -12.34 12.13
CA ALA A 168 7.88 -12.29 13.19
C ALA A 168 7.66 -11.11 14.12
N MET A 169 7.41 -9.91 13.58
CA MET A 169 7.12 -8.71 14.39
C MET A 169 5.83 -8.86 15.19
N ALA A 170 4.76 -9.38 14.57
CA ALA A 170 3.51 -9.64 15.26
C ALA A 170 3.68 -10.69 16.37
N ALA A 171 4.43 -11.77 16.12
CA ALA A 171 4.71 -12.80 17.11
C ALA A 171 5.47 -12.25 18.31
N VAL A 172 6.49 -11.40 18.09
CA VAL A 172 7.23 -10.74 19.19
C VAL A 172 6.29 -9.87 20.04
N LEU A 173 5.44 -9.05 19.43
CA LEU A 173 4.48 -8.21 20.16
C LEU A 173 3.49 -9.05 20.99
N ILE A 174 2.99 -10.14 20.39
CA ILE A 174 2.10 -11.08 21.08
C ILE A 174 2.80 -11.74 22.29
N VAL A 175 4.05 -12.19 22.12
CA VAL A 175 4.84 -12.77 23.22
C VAL A 175 5.08 -11.75 24.32
N LEU A 176 5.45 -10.50 23.99
CA LEU A 176 5.62 -9.42 24.98
C LEU A 176 4.31 -9.11 25.72
N SER A 177 3.18 -9.20 25.03
CA SER A 177 1.86 -9.02 25.67
C SER A 177 1.51 -10.18 26.58
N LEU A 178 1.70 -11.42 26.15
CA LEU A 178 1.44 -12.62 26.96
C LEU A 178 2.39 -12.72 28.17
N SER A 179 3.59 -12.17 28.10
CA SER A 179 4.53 -12.09 29.22
C SER A 179 4.23 -10.94 30.21
N GLY A 180 3.18 -10.15 29.96
CA GLY A 180 2.79 -9.03 30.82
C GLY A 180 3.59 -7.73 30.62
N VAL A 181 4.50 -7.68 29.63
CA VAL A 181 5.25 -6.46 29.29
C VAL A 181 4.35 -5.44 28.59
N LEU A 182 3.45 -5.91 27.73
CA LEU A 182 2.45 -5.10 27.03
C LEU A 182 1.04 -5.55 27.41
N LEU A 183 0.05 -4.70 27.17
CA LEU A 183 -1.34 -5.01 27.51
C LEU A 183 -1.93 -6.05 26.52
N ILE A 184 -2.77 -6.93 27.06
CA ILE A 184 -3.55 -7.89 26.26
C ILE A 184 -4.85 -7.24 25.79
N TRP A 185 -5.49 -6.44 26.65
CA TRP A 185 -6.80 -5.85 26.44
C TRP A 185 -6.71 -4.33 26.37
N HIS A 186 -7.57 -3.74 25.54
CA HIS A 186 -7.67 -2.29 25.45
C HIS A 186 -8.12 -1.67 26.78
N PRO A 187 -7.44 -0.65 27.31
CA PRO A 187 -7.77 -0.09 28.62
C PRO A 187 -9.18 0.51 28.70
N GLU A 188 -9.64 1.14 27.60
CA GLU A 188 -10.99 1.74 27.55
C GLU A 188 -12.07 0.74 27.10
N TYR A 189 -11.70 -0.23 26.24
CA TYR A 189 -12.62 -1.24 25.70
C TYR A 189 -12.22 -2.63 26.20
N THR A 190 -12.44 -2.91 27.46
CA THR A 190 -12.00 -4.15 28.17
C THR A 190 -12.45 -5.46 27.49
N THR A 191 -13.39 -5.40 26.55
CA THR A 191 -13.86 -6.54 25.76
C THR A 191 -13.08 -6.75 24.46
N ARG A 192 -12.17 -5.84 24.11
CA ARG A 192 -11.42 -5.88 22.83
C ARG A 192 -9.95 -6.17 23.08
N MET A 193 -9.44 -7.22 22.41
CA MET A 193 -8.07 -7.70 22.55
C MET A 193 -7.14 -6.96 21.60
N GLU A 194 -5.99 -6.50 22.10
CA GLU A 194 -4.93 -5.80 21.35
C GLU A 194 -3.66 -6.64 21.16
N LEU A 195 -3.32 -7.49 22.12
CA LEU A 195 -2.11 -8.33 22.12
C LEU A 195 -0.82 -7.54 21.81
N GLY A 196 -0.62 -6.44 22.54
CA GLY A 196 0.58 -5.61 22.41
C GLY A 196 0.54 -4.59 21.25
N PHE A 197 -0.51 -4.57 20.43
CA PHE A 197 -0.78 -3.50 19.48
C PHE A 197 -1.44 -2.31 20.16
N GLU A 198 -1.24 -1.11 19.61
CA GLU A 198 -1.83 0.13 20.14
C GLU A 198 -3.36 0.15 20.04
N ASN A 199 -3.92 -0.57 19.06
CA ASN A 199 -5.35 -0.59 18.78
C ASN A 199 -5.78 -1.97 18.26
N PRO A 200 -6.96 -2.49 18.66
CA PRO A 200 -7.49 -3.77 18.15
C PRO A 200 -7.63 -3.84 16.64
N ASN A 201 -7.87 -2.70 15.97
CA ASN A 201 -7.93 -2.66 14.50
C ASN A 201 -6.54 -2.86 13.88
N HIS A 202 -5.45 -2.42 14.54
CA HIS A 202 -4.08 -2.69 14.08
C HIS A 202 -3.76 -4.17 14.11
N LEU A 203 -4.06 -4.86 15.22
CA LEU A 203 -3.94 -6.32 15.31
C LEU A 203 -4.70 -7.02 14.17
N SER A 204 -5.97 -6.66 13.99
CA SER A 204 -6.83 -7.27 12.96
C SER A 204 -6.29 -7.07 11.55
N ARG A 205 -5.82 -5.86 11.24
CA ARG A 205 -5.24 -5.50 9.94
C ARG A 205 -3.94 -6.25 9.66
N ILE A 206 -3.06 -6.38 10.66
CA ILE A 206 -1.81 -7.15 10.51
C ILE A 206 -2.12 -8.64 10.29
N LEU A 207 -3.10 -9.20 10.98
CA LEU A 207 -3.57 -10.56 10.72
C LEU A 207 -4.10 -10.71 9.29
N LEU A 208 -4.89 -9.74 8.79
CA LEU A 208 -5.34 -9.72 7.40
C LEU A 208 -4.17 -9.72 6.42
N SER A 209 -3.14 -8.89 6.66
CA SER A 209 -1.93 -8.84 5.86
C SER A 209 -1.20 -10.18 5.82
N ILE A 210 -1.01 -10.81 6.98
CA ILE A 210 -0.35 -12.10 7.13
C ILE A 210 -1.10 -13.19 6.37
N VAL A 211 -2.41 -13.36 6.63
CA VAL A 211 -3.16 -14.48 6.03
C VAL A 211 -3.35 -14.32 4.52
N THR A 212 -3.51 -13.09 4.03
CA THR A 212 -3.59 -12.83 2.59
C THR A 212 -2.25 -13.07 1.88
N ALA A 213 -1.13 -12.74 2.52
CA ALA A 213 0.20 -13.02 2.00
C ALA A 213 0.47 -14.54 1.94
N PHE A 214 0.20 -15.26 3.03
CA PHE A 214 0.34 -16.72 3.05
C PHE A 214 -0.58 -17.41 2.04
N LEU A 215 -1.82 -16.96 1.88
CA LEU A 215 -2.73 -17.49 0.87
C LEU A 215 -2.12 -17.44 -0.54
N LEU A 216 -1.49 -16.32 -0.90
CA LEU A 216 -0.86 -16.17 -2.22
C LEU A 216 0.47 -16.94 -2.37
N LEU A 217 1.17 -17.23 -1.28
CA LEU A 217 2.37 -18.07 -1.29
C LEU A 217 2.07 -19.54 -1.54
N LEU A 218 0.88 -19.99 -1.15
CA LEU A 218 0.46 -21.38 -1.37
C LEU A 218 0.29 -21.70 -2.86
N PRO A 219 0.48 -22.96 -3.27
CA PRO A 219 0.10 -23.42 -4.60
C PRO A 219 -1.39 -23.18 -4.87
N ALA A 220 -1.75 -22.76 -6.08
CA ALA A 220 -3.12 -22.38 -6.42
C ALA A 220 -4.16 -23.46 -6.11
N GLN A 221 -3.79 -24.75 -6.30
CA GLN A 221 -4.66 -25.87 -6.02
C GLN A 221 -5.04 -26.02 -4.54
N LYS A 222 -4.16 -25.56 -3.63
CA LYS A 222 -4.36 -25.64 -2.18
C LYS A 222 -5.09 -24.41 -1.60
N ARG A 223 -5.20 -23.30 -2.34
CA ARG A 223 -5.74 -22.04 -1.81
C ARG A 223 -7.18 -22.11 -1.38
N ARG A 224 -8.02 -22.84 -2.11
CA ARG A 224 -9.44 -23.03 -1.75
C ARG A 224 -9.59 -23.72 -0.39
N LEU A 225 -8.82 -24.79 -0.18
CA LEU A 225 -8.79 -25.48 1.11
C LEU A 225 -8.17 -24.61 2.21
N ALA A 226 -7.10 -23.89 1.89
CA ALA A 226 -6.46 -22.96 2.81
C ALA A 226 -7.39 -21.83 3.25
N ALA A 227 -8.33 -21.40 2.41
CA ALA A 227 -9.35 -20.43 2.80
C ALA A 227 -10.19 -20.93 3.99
N LEU A 228 -10.50 -22.21 4.06
CA LEU A 228 -11.22 -22.79 5.20
C LEU A 228 -10.33 -22.90 6.45
N TRP A 229 -9.12 -23.43 6.29
CA TRP A 229 -8.23 -23.71 7.42
C TRP A 229 -7.46 -22.51 7.98
N MET A 230 -7.25 -21.49 7.17
CA MET A 230 -6.54 -20.28 7.58
C MET A 230 -7.49 -19.09 7.79
N LEU A 231 -8.31 -18.78 6.79
CA LEU A 231 -9.11 -17.55 6.82
C LEU A 231 -10.29 -17.66 7.77
N LEU A 232 -10.93 -18.85 7.87
CA LEU A 232 -12.09 -19.03 8.75
C LEU A 232 -11.73 -18.90 10.25
N PRO A 233 -10.69 -19.59 10.77
CA PRO A 233 -10.26 -19.36 12.14
C PRO A 233 -9.85 -17.91 12.41
N THR A 234 -9.16 -17.25 11.46
CA THR A 234 -8.79 -15.83 11.58
C THR A 234 -10.03 -14.94 11.62
N LEU A 235 -11.03 -15.20 10.78
CA LEU A 235 -12.31 -14.47 10.77
C LEU A 235 -13.02 -14.59 12.13
N LEU A 236 -13.10 -15.82 12.69
CA LEU A 236 -13.73 -16.06 13.99
C LEU A 236 -12.95 -15.39 15.11
N PHE A 237 -11.62 -15.45 15.08
CA PHE A 237 -10.75 -14.77 16.02
C PHE A 237 -10.96 -13.25 15.99
N VAL A 238 -10.92 -12.64 14.78
CA VAL A 238 -11.10 -11.20 14.59
C VAL A 238 -12.48 -10.75 15.06
N LYS A 239 -13.53 -11.56 14.82
CA LYS A 239 -14.89 -11.25 15.30
C LYS A 239 -14.96 -11.28 16.82
N LYS A 240 -14.38 -12.30 17.46
CA LYS A 240 -14.55 -12.57 18.90
C LYS A 240 -13.67 -11.68 19.77
N PHE A 241 -12.41 -11.45 19.37
CA PHE A 241 -11.40 -10.83 20.24
C PHE A 241 -11.12 -9.36 19.88
N PRO A 242 -10.51 -9.00 18.73
CA PRO A 242 -10.33 -7.58 18.38
C PRO A 242 -11.66 -6.87 18.05
N GLY A 243 -12.67 -7.59 17.57
CA GLY A 243 -13.98 -7.03 17.23
C GLY A 243 -13.96 -6.08 16.03
N SER A 244 -13.00 -6.22 15.11
CA SER A 244 -12.87 -5.36 13.91
C SER A 244 -13.87 -5.76 12.83
N ARG A 245 -14.92 -4.95 12.65
CA ARG A 245 -15.96 -5.20 11.63
C ARG A 245 -15.45 -5.09 10.20
N SER A 246 -14.54 -4.16 9.93
CA SER A 246 -13.96 -3.94 8.60
C SER A 246 -13.14 -5.13 8.12
N VAL A 247 -12.25 -5.66 8.99
CA VAL A 247 -11.46 -6.84 8.68
C VAL A 247 -12.32 -8.11 8.62
N PHE A 248 -13.32 -8.23 9.50
CA PHE A 248 -14.29 -9.33 9.45
C PHE A 248 -14.99 -9.38 8.08
N LEU A 249 -15.51 -8.25 7.60
CA LEU A 249 -16.17 -8.16 6.29
C LEU A 249 -15.21 -8.50 5.14
N ALA A 250 -13.98 -7.97 5.19
CA ALA A 250 -12.96 -8.24 4.18
C ALA A 250 -12.59 -9.72 4.10
N LEU A 251 -12.40 -10.38 5.25
CA LEU A 251 -12.14 -11.83 5.31
C LEU A 251 -13.34 -12.66 4.83
N ALA A 252 -14.57 -12.28 5.21
CA ALA A 252 -15.78 -12.96 4.77
C ALA A 252 -15.92 -12.90 3.23
N VAL A 253 -15.68 -11.72 2.62
CA VAL A 253 -15.68 -11.57 1.16
C VAL A 253 -14.57 -12.43 0.53
N LEU A 254 -13.36 -12.45 1.11
CA LEU A 254 -12.27 -13.28 0.56
C LEU A 254 -12.59 -14.77 0.64
N ILE A 255 -13.14 -15.25 1.76
CA ILE A 255 -13.57 -16.64 1.91
C ILE A 255 -14.60 -17.00 0.83
N LEU A 256 -15.62 -16.14 0.64
CA LEU A 256 -16.64 -16.34 -0.37
C LEU A 256 -16.05 -16.41 -1.79
N LEU A 257 -15.15 -15.47 -2.14
CA LEU A 257 -14.46 -15.47 -3.42
C LEU A 257 -13.59 -16.73 -3.62
N CYS A 258 -12.94 -17.21 -2.57
CA CYS A 258 -12.15 -18.45 -2.62
C CYS A 258 -13.03 -19.69 -2.81
N LEU A 259 -14.16 -19.78 -2.10
CA LEU A 259 -15.09 -20.92 -2.22
C LEU A 259 -15.74 -20.94 -3.61
N LEU A 260 -16.16 -19.78 -4.10
CA LEU A 260 -16.78 -19.62 -5.42
C LEU A 260 -15.76 -19.40 -6.55
N PHE A 261 -14.48 -19.67 -6.33
CA PHE A 261 -13.41 -19.32 -7.27
C PHE A 261 -13.64 -19.82 -8.71
N PRO A 262 -14.14 -21.04 -8.99
CA PRO A 262 -14.45 -21.46 -10.37
C PRO A 262 -15.54 -20.60 -11.03
N LEU A 263 -16.57 -20.21 -10.27
CA LEU A 263 -17.62 -19.32 -10.73
C LEU A 263 -17.05 -17.91 -10.97
N VAL A 264 -16.24 -17.40 -10.03
CA VAL A 264 -15.52 -16.13 -10.16
C VAL A 264 -14.69 -16.11 -11.44
N CYS A 265 -13.90 -17.14 -11.71
CA CYS A 265 -13.12 -17.26 -12.95
C CYS A 265 -13.99 -17.20 -14.21
N ARG A 266 -15.16 -17.86 -14.20
CA ARG A 266 -16.09 -17.85 -15.33
C ARG A 266 -16.72 -16.48 -15.54
N VAL A 267 -17.21 -15.85 -14.47
CA VAL A 267 -17.85 -14.51 -14.51
C VAL A 267 -16.86 -13.45 -14.96
N LEU A 268 -15.62 -13.50 -14.47
CA LEU A 268 -14.56 -12.55 -14.80
C LEU A 268 -14.02 -12.67 -16.25
N GLN A 269 -14.44 -13.67 -17.01
CA GLN A 269 -14.15 -13.74 -18.46
C GLN A 269 -14.99 -12.73 -19.26
N ASN A 270 -16.14 -12.33 -18.76
CA ASN A 270 -17.01 -11.34 -19.41
C ASN A 270 -16.36 -9.95 -19.42
N ARG A 271 -16.27 -9.34 -20.61
CA ARG A 271 -15.63 -8.03 -20.80
C ARG A 271 -16.34 -6.90 -20.07
N ALA A 272 -17.68 -6.89 -20.09
CA ALA A 272 -18.46 -5.86 -19.42
C ALA A 272 -18.27 -5.90 -17.89
N ILE A 273 -18.29 -7.12 -17.31
CA ILE A 273 -18.05 -7.32 -15.87
C ILE A 273 -16.62 -6.88 -15.51
N ARG A 274 -15.61 -7.21 -16.32
CA ARG A 274 -14.24 -6.73 -16.07
C ARG A 274 -14.15 -5.21 -16.04
N SER A 275 -14.79 -4.53 -16.99
CA SER A 275 -14.79 -3.07 -17.03
C SER A 275 -15.52 -2.47 -15.82
N LEU A 276 -16.65 -3.03 -15.43
CA LEU A 276 -17.38 -2.60 -14.24
C LEU A 276 -16.57 -2.78 -12.96
N LEU A 277 -15.97 -3.96 -12.76
CA LEU A 277 -15.16 -4.24 -11.58
C LEU A 277 -13.88 -3.41 -11.51
N SER A 278 -13.29 -3.07 -12.66
CA SER A 278 -12.13 -2.18 -12.67
C SER A 278 -12.46 -0.75 -12.24
N ALA A 279 -13.73 -0.33 -12.36
CA ALA A 279 -14.18 0.99 -11.92
C ALA A 279 -14.58 1.05 -10.43
N VAL A 280 -14.53 -0.07 -9.69
CA VAL A 280 -14.92 -0.11 -8.26
C VAL A 280 -14.19 0.92 -7.40
N PRO A 281 -12.87 1.15 -7.52
CA PRO A 281 -12.19 2.20 -6.75
C PRO A 281 -12.76 3.60 -6.99
N LEU A 282 -13.16 3.92 -8.23
CA LEU A 282 -13.79 5.18 -8.57
C LEU A 282 -15.20 5.30 -7.94
N PHE A 283 -15.99 4.23 -7.99
CA PHE A 283 -17.30 4.21 -7.31
C PHE A 283 -17.16 4.37 -5.80
N LEU A 284 -16.16 3.76 -5.17
CA LEU A 284 -15.95 3.90 -3.73
C LEU A 284 -15.49 5.31 -3.36
N LEU A 285 -14.66 5.96 -4.17
CA LEU A 285 -14.31 7.38 -3.98
C LEU A 285 -15.58 8.25 -4.05
N ALA A 286 -16.39 8.08 -5.11
CA ALA A 286 -17.64 8.84 -5.29
C ALA A 286 -18.64 8.58 -4.14
N ALA A 287 -18.82 7.32 -3.74
CA ALA A 287 -19.69 6.95 -2.64
C ALA A 287 -19.21 7.52 -1.30
N SER A 288 -17.89 7.52 -1.05
CA SER A 288 -17.31 8.13 0.15
C SER A 288 -17.52 9.64 0.18
N ALA A 289 -17.37 10.31 -0.96
CA ALA A 289 -17.65 11.73 -1.10
C ALA A 289 -19.12 12.06 -0.87
N VAL A 290 -20.02 11.34 -1.55
CA VAL A 290 -21.48 11.51 -1.38
C VAL A 290 -21.89 11.25 0.08
N ALA A 291 -21.35 10.21 0.71
CA ALA A 291 -21.64 9.90 2.10
C ALA A 291 -21.18 11.01 3.07
N ALA A 292 -19.97 11.55 2.84
CA ALA A 292 -19.42 12.59 3.71
C ALA A 292 -20.15 13.94 3.59
N TRP A 293 -20.44 14.37 2.36
CA TRP A 293 -21.11 15.66 2.12
C TRP A 293 -22.63 15.59 2.28
N GLY A 294 -23.24 14.44 1.95
CA GLY A 294 -24.69 14.23 2.02
C GLY A 294 -25.19 13.77 3.38
N TYR A 295 -24.31 13.44 4.34
CA TYR A 295 -24.74 12.97 5.65
C TYR A 295 -25.55 14.03 6.39
N ASP A 296 -26.79 13.66 6.73
CA ASP A 296 -27.71 14.45 7.54
C ASP A 296 -28.15 13.63 8.76
N PRO A 297 -27.77 14.04 9.99
CA PRO A 297 -28.11 13.31 11.22
C PRO A 297 -29.62 13.29 11.53
N SER A 298 -30.41 14.18 10.95
CA SER A 298 -31.88 14.20 11.10
C SER A 298 -32.59 13.14 10.26
N ASN A 299 -31.90 12.60 9.24
CA ASN A 299 -32.47 11.59 8.35
C ASN A 299 -32.25 10.17 8.90
N ALA A 300 -33.34 9.44 9.14
CA ALA A 300 -33.32 8.09 9.73
C ALA A 300 -32.50 7.05 8.92
N VAL A 301 -32.37 7.21 7.60
CA VAL A 301 -31.55 6.33 6.75
C VAL A 301 -30.07 6.58 7.03
N TRP A 302 -29.66 7.85 7.05
CA TRP A 302 -28.28 8.23 7.35
C TRP A 302 -27.89 7.85 8.78
N GLU A 303 -28.78 7.99 9.74
CA GLU A 303 -28.55 7.57 11.12
C GLU A 303 -28.30 6.05 11.22
N LYS A 304 -29.09 5.21 10.50
CA LYS A 304 -28.85 3.76 10.46
C LYS A 304 -27.50 3.42 9.87
N ILE A 305 -27.07 4.08 8.77
CA ILE A 305 -25.77 3.90 8.14
C ILE A 305 -24.65 4.35 9.09
N ALA A 306 -24.82 5.47 9.78
CA ALA A 306 -23.87 5.96 10.76
C ALA A 306 -23.68 5.00 11.94
N ARG A 307 -24.76 4.43 12.49
CA ARG A 307 -24.69 3.39 13.52
C ARG A 307 -23.99 2.12 13.01
N PHE A 308 -24.26 1.69 11.78
CA PHE A 308 -23.57 0.56 11.17
C PHE A 308 -22.06 0.82 11.02
N SER A 309 -21.66 2.04 10.64
CA SER A 309 -20.28 2.46 10.48
C SER A 309 -19.57 2.86 11.78
N ASN A 310 -20.16 2.66 12.97
CA ASN A 310 -19.61 3.09 14.27
C ASN A 310 -19.28 4.59 14.33
N GLY A 311 -20.17 5.46 13.83
CA GLY A 311 -19.97 6.90 13.89
C GLY A 311 -18.98 7.47 12.87
N ARG A 312 -18.39 6.65 11.98
CA ARG A 312 -17.41 7.11 11.00
C ARG A 312 -17.98 8.18 10.06
N LEU A 313 -19.25 8.08 9.66
CA LEU A 313 -19.90 9.10 8.84
C LEU A 313 -19.94 10.47 9.52
N GLN A 314 -20.15 10.50 10.83
CA GLN A 314 -20.12 11.75 11.60
C GLN A 314 -18.70 12.37 11.55
N ASN A 315 -17.65 11.56 11.72
CA ASN A 315 -16.26 12.02 11.60
C ASN A 315 -15.94 12.53 10.20
N TRP A 316 -16.43 11.87 9.14
CA TRP A 316 -16.23 12.34 7.76
C TRP A 316 -16.98 13.67 7.54
N ARG A 317 -18.23 13.76 7.96
CA ARG A 317 -18.99 15.03 7.91
C ARG A 317 -18.29 16.13 8.68
N TYR A 318 -17.83 15.84 9.89
CA TYR A 318 -17.08 16.80 10.68
C TYR A 318 -15.82 17.28 9.94
N THR A 319 -15.07 16.39 9.31
CA THR A 319 -13.92 16.77 8.48
C THR A 319 -14.32 17.74 7.37
N THR A 320 -15.51 17.56 6.73
CA THR A 320 -15.97 18.47 5.67
C THR A 320 -16.31 19.86 6.19
N THR A 321 -16.59 20.03 7.48
CA THR A 321 -16.82 21.33 8.09
C THR A 321 -15.54 22.05 8.49
N LEU A 322 -14.45 21.30 8.75
CA LEU A 322 -13.17 21.85 9.16
C LEU A 322 -12.27 22.24 7.99
N ALA A 323 -12.35 21.54 6.89
CA ALA A 323 -11.48 21.75 5.74
C ALA A 323 -12.20 21.44 4.42
N SER A 324 -11.70 21.98 3.33
CA SER A 324 -12.07 21.61 1.97
C SER A 324 -10.92 20.86 1.30
N PRO A 325 -11.18 19.91 0.40
CA PRO A 325 -10.13 19.25 -0.37
C PRO A 325 -9.34 20.28 -1.19
N ARG A 326 -8.01 20.21 -1.13
CA ARG A 326 -7.11 21.03 -1.94
C ARG A 326 -6.55 20.26 -3.13
N LEU A 327 -6.00 20.98 -4.09
CA LEU A 327 -5.39 20.35 -5.27
C LEU A 327 -4.20 19.47 -4.89
N LEU A 328 -3.34 19.94 -3.98
CA LEU A 328 -2.18 19.25 -3.44
C LEU A 328 -2.46 18.82 -1.99
N ALA A 329 -1.57 18.00 -1.44
CA ALA A 329 -1.64 17.56 -0.06
C ALA A 329 -1.73 18.74 0.92
N GLN A 330 -2.40 18.54 2.05
CA GLN A 330 -2.56 19.55 3.09
C GLN A 330 -2.54 18.90 4.47
N GLU A 331 -2.05 19.63 5.45
CA GLU A 331 -2.30 19.31 6.85
C GLU A 331 -3.75 19.67 7.20
N LEU A 332 -4.42 18.76 7.90
CA LEU A 332 -5.74 19.05 8.41
C LEU A 332 -5.63 19.96 9.65
N PRO A 333 -6.53 20.94 9.79
CA PRO A 333 -6.54 21.78 10.98
C PRO A 333 -6.77 20.93 12.23
N LYS A 334 -6.17 21.34 13.35
CA LYS A 334 -6.44 20.74 14.64
C LYS A 334 -7.92 20.85 14.97
N SER A 335 -8.47 19.80 15.55
CA SER A 335 -9.85 19.83 16.00
C SER A 335 -9.99 20.89 17.12
N PRO A 336 -11.03 21.73 17.09
CA PRO A 336 -11.34 22.61 18.22
C PRO A 336 -11.84 21.84 19.45
N ALA A 337 -12.15 20.54 19.31
CA ALA A 337 -12.54 19.68 20.43
C ALA A 337 -11.32 19.40 21.33
N PRO A 338 -11.43 19.60 22.65
CA PRO A 338 -10.34 19.34 23.58
C PRO A 338 -9.85 17.88 23.48
N GLY A 339 -8.54 17.70 23.36
CA GLY A 339 -7.92 16.36 23.30
C GLY A 339 -7.88 15.68 21.93
N MET A 340 -8.37 16.33 20.86
CA MET A 340 -8.23 15.82 19.49
C MET A 340 -7.27 16.70 18.68
N ASP A 341 -6.13 16.14 18.27
CA ASP A 341 -5.14 16.88 17.46
C ASP A 341 -5.59 17.12 16.02
N ALA A 342 -6.28 16.16 15.39
CA ALA A 342 -6.81 16.25 14.03
C ALA A 342 -8.04 15.36 13.88
N PRO A 343 -8.94 15.63 12.89
CA PRO A 343 -10.09 14.78 12.63
C PRO A 343 -9.66 13.38 12.17
N ILE A 344 -10.29 12.35 12.76
CA ILE A 344 -10.04 10.95 12.41
C ILE A 344 -10.77 10.62 11.12
N ILE A 345 -10.03 10.22 10.08
CA ILE A 345 -10.59 9.82 8.78
C ILE A 345 -10.34 8.32 8.57
N ASP A 346 -11.28 7.49 8.97
CA ASP A 346 -11.25 6.04 8.76
C ASP A 346 -11.87 5.65 7.40
N ASN A 347 -11.31 6.17 6.31
CA ASN A 347 -11.67 5.84 4.93
C ASN A 347 -10.50 6.20 4.03
N SER A 348 -9.93 5.24 3.34
CA SER A 348 -8.73 5.44 2.52
C SER A 348 -8.93 6.44 1.37
N TYR A 349 -10.08 6.44 0.73
CA TYR A 349 -10.37 7.35 -0.39
C TYR A 349 -10.59 8.78 0.11
N PHE A 350 -11.37 8.92 1.18
CA PHE A 350 -11.66 10.20 1.78
C PHE A 350 -10.42 10.80 2.47
N TYR A 351 -9.62 9.96 3.14
CA TYR A 351 -8.32 10.32 3.70
C TYR A 351 -7.39 10.89 2.62
N MET A 352 -7.26 10.17 1.49
CA MET A 352 -6.42 10.65 0.39
C MET A 352 -6.94 11.94 -0.21
N LEU A 353 -8.27 12.09 -0.36
CA LEU A 353 -8.87 13.30 -0.91
C LEU A 353 -8.57 14.53 -0.05
N TYR A 354 -8.61 14.39 1.28
CA TYR A 354 -8.45 15.50 2.21
C TYR A 354 -6.99 15.75 2.61
N ARG A 355 -6.18 14.71 2.79
CA ARG A 355 -4.78 14.86 3.15
C ARG A 355 -3.82 14.78 1.96
N GLY A 356 -4.04 13.85 1.05
CA GLY A 356 -3.20 13.67 -0.14
C GLY A 356 -3.49 14.68 -1.26
N GLY A 357 -4.66 15.30 -1.23
CA GLY A 357 -5.11 16.24 -2.26
C GLY A 357 -5.78 15.56 -3.47
N ILE A 358 -6.50 16.38 -4.24
CA ILE A 358 -7.32 15.92 -5.37
C ILE A 358 -6.47 15.23 -6.44
N LEU A 359 -5.34 15.84 -6.83
CA LEU A 359 -4.51 15.30 -7.92
C LEU A 359 -3.96 13.92 -7.58
N LEU A 360 -3.40 13.75 -6.40
CA LEU A 360 -2.85 12.47 -5.98
C LEU A 360 -3.93 11.41 -5.85
N THR A 361 -5.09 11.77 -5.31
CA THR A 361 -6.24 10.87 -5.18
C THR A 361 -6.71 10.35 -6.54
N ILE A 362 -6.87 11.24 -7.53
CA ILE A 362 -7.25 10.87 -8.90
C ILE A 362 -6.23 9.90 -9.49
N VAL A 363 -4.93 10.21 -9.38
CA VAL A 363 -3.88 9.35 -9.91
C VAL A 363 -3.89 7.97 -9.26
N LEU A 364 -3.99 7.89 -7.92
CA LEU A 364 -4.04 6.61 -7.20
C LEU A 364 -5.27 5.79 -7.56
N VAL A 365 -6.43 6.42 -7.67
CA VAL A 365 -7.67 5.73 -8.06
C VAL A 365 -7.58 5.21 -9.50
N ILE A 366 -7.05 6.01 -10.44
CA ILE A 366 -6.81 5.57 -11.81
C ILE A 366 -5.83 4.39 -11.84
N LEU A 367 -4.73 4.45 -11.09
CA LEU A 367 -3.77 3.35 -11.00
C LEU A 367 -4.41 2.07 -10.45
N CYS A 368 -5.29 2.17 -9.43
CA CYS A 368 -6.04 1.03 -8.92
C CYS A 368 -7.00 0.46 -9.97
N CYS A 369 -7.73 1.31 -10.68
CA CYS A 369 -8.61 0.89 -11.78
C CYS A 369 -7.83 0.17 -12.89
N LEU A 370 -6.69 0.75 -13.30
CA LEU A 370 -5.80 0.15 -14.30
C LEU A 370 -5.19 -1.18 -13.80
N LEU A 371 -4.80 -1.26 -12.53
CA LEU A 371 -4.27 -2.47 -11.93
C LEU A 371 -5.30 -3.60 -12.00
N ILE A 372 -6.53 -3.34 -11.55
CA ILE A 372 -7.62 -4.33 -11.58
C ILE A 372 -7.89 -4.75 -13.04
N TYR A 373 -8.04 -3.78 -13.95
CA TYR A 373 -8.29 -4.06 -15.38
C TYR A 373 -7.20 -4.95 -15.99
N ARG A 374 -5.93 -4.62 -15.74
CA ARG A 374 -4.79 -5.36 -16.27
C ARG A 374 -4.67 -6.77 -15.65
N LEU A 375 -4.89 -6.92 -14.34
CA LEU A 375 -4.93 -8.22 -13.68
C LEU A 375 -6.06 -9.10 -14.23
N LEU A 376 -7.25 -8.53 -14.42
CA LEU A 376 -8.39 -9.23 -15.02
C LEU A 376 -8.11 -9.62 -16.48
N LYS A 377 -7.50 -8.73 -17.27
CA LYS A 377 -7.09 -9.02 -18.65
C LYS A 377 -6.02 -10.11 -18.72
N ALA A 378 -5.06 -10.11 -17.78
CA ALA A 378 -4.01 -11.11 -17.65
C ALA A 378 -4.51 -12.42 -16.99
N ARG A 379 -5.79 -12.52 -16.61
CA ARG A 379 -6.41 -13.67 -15.91
C ARG A 379 -5.72 -13.99 -14.57
N ARG A 380 -5.21 -13.00 -13.86
CA ARG A 380 -4.57 -13.15 -12.54
C ARG A 380 -5.63 -13.07 -11.43
N TYR A 381 -6.57 -14.01 -11.42
CA TYR A 381 -7.79 -13.93 -10.62
C TYR A 381 -7.54 -14.08 -9.12
N TRP A 382 -6.52 -14.81 -8.69
CA TRP A 382 -6.16 -14.87 -7.27
C TRP A 382 -5.69 -13.52 -6.72
N PHE A 383 -4.89 -12.78 -7.51
CA PHE A 383 -4.54 -11.41 -7.12
C PHE A 383 -5.75 -10.49 -7.06
N VAL A 384 -6.69 -10.66 -8.00
CA VAL A 384 -7.94 -9.91 -7.98
C VAL A 384 -8.76 -10.20 -6.72
N CYS A 385 -8.92 -11.47 -6.32
CA CYS A 385 -9.65 -11.83 -5.09
C CYS A 385 -9.04 -11.18 -3.84
N VAL A 386 -7.71 -11.25 -3.70
CA VAL A 386 -7.01 -10.62 -2.56
C VAL A 386 -7.09 -9.10 -2.62
N LEU A 387 -6.96 -8.51 -3.80
CA LEU A 387 -7.10 -7.06 -3.96
C LEU A 387 -8.52 -6.59 -3.61
N PHE A 388 -9.57 -7.34 -4.00
CA PHE A 388 -10.95 -7.04 -3.62
C PHE A 388 -11.21 -7.18 -2.12
N CYS A 389 -10.53 -8.08 -1.43
CA CYS A 389 -10.53 -8.13 0.03
C CYS A 389 -10.04 -6.79 0.63
N TRP A 390 -8.93 -6.25 0.14
CA TRP A 390 -8.40 -4.96 0.57
C TRP A 390 -9.29 -3.78 0.15
N ILE A 391 -9.91 -3.84 -1.04
CA ILE A 391 -10.87 -2.85 -1.51
C ILE A 391 -12.13 -2.83 -0.61
N THR A 392 -12.60 -3.99 -0.16
CA THR A 392 -13.73 -4.09 0.80
C THR A 392 -13.37 -3.47 2.16
N HIS A 393 -12.12 -3.55 2.56
CA HIS A 393 -11.61 -2.94 3.81
C HIS A 393 -11.45 -1.41 3.69
N SER A 394 -11.13 -0.89 2.52
CA SER A 394 -10.70 0.49 2.30
C SER A 394 -11.73 1.60 2.65
N PRO A 395 -13.07 1.41 2.55
CA PRO A 395 -14.03 2.43 2.99
C PRO A 395 -14.12 2.59 4.50
N PHE A 396 -13.54 1.65 5.26
CA PHE A 396 -13.64 1.62 6.73
C PHE A 396 -12.31 1.84 7.43
N GLU A 397 -11.21 2.02 6.69
CA GLU A 397 -9.87 2.22 7.25
C GLU A 397 -9.00 3.04 6.30
N SER A 398 -8.10 3.87 6.84
CA SER A 398 -7.25 4.78 6.04
C SER A 398 -6.01 4.13 5.40
N PHE A 399 -5.77 2.83 5.61
CA PHE A 399 -4.49 2.17 5.32
C PHE A 399 -4.43 1.40 3.99
N PHE A 400 -5.41 1.54 3.10
CA PHE A 400 -5.41 0.83 1.82
C PHE A 400 -4.19 1.16 0.96
N PHE A 401 -3.76 2.43 0.93
CA PHE A 401 -2.61 2.89 0.15
C PHE A 401 -1.26 2.72 0.86
N CYS A 402 -1.22 2.04 1.99
CA CYS A 402 0.00 1.80 2.76
C CYS A 402 0.59 0.41 2.46
N ILE A 403 1.81 0.36 1.93
CA ILE A 403 2.50 -0.89 1.57
C ILE A 403 2.70 -1.83 2.76
N PHE A 404 2.96 -1.31 3.95
CA PHE A 404 3.17 -2.12 5.15
C PHE A 404 1.91 -2.89 5.58
N SER A 405 0.75 -2.52 5.06
CA SER A 405 -0.53 -3.23 5.24
C SER A 405 -0.89 -4.00 3.97
N ASN A 406 -0.94 -3.31 2.84
CA ASN A 406 -1.41 -3.83 1.57
C ASN A 406 -0.25 -4.03 0.56
N PHE A 407 0.43 -5.16 0.67
CA PHE A 407 1.52 -5.53 -0.24
C PHE A 407 1.09 -5.67 -1.71
N MET A 408 -0.22 -5.79 -2.00
CA MET A 408 -0.74 -5.86 -3.37
C MET A 408 -0.41 -4.61 -4.19
N LEU A 409 -0.16 -3.49 -3.53
CA LEU A 409 0.24 -2.24 -4.19
C LEU A 409 1.63 -2.31 -4.85
N LEU A 410 2.47 -3.29 -4.50
CA LEU A 410 3.71 -3.58 -5.23
C LEU A 410 3.44 -3.98 -6.69
N LEU A 411 2.23 -4.44 -7.01
CA LEU A 411 1.80 -4.70 -8.39
C LEU A 411 1.63 -3.42 -9.24
N PHE A 412 1.81 -2.22 -8.68
CA PHE A 412 1.98 -1.01 -9.47
C PHE A 412 3.29 -1.02 -10.27
N ALA A 413 4.33 -1.73 -9.82
CA ALA A 413 5.58 -1.83 -10.55
C ALA A 413 5.42 -2.38 -11.99
N PRO A 414 4.75 -3.53 -12.23
CA PRO A 414 4.45 -3.98 -13.59
C PRO A 414 3.70 -2.96 -14.45
N LEU A 415 2.84 -2.12 -13.86
CA LEU A 415 2.18 -1.03 -14.60
C LEU A 415 3.16 0.07 -15.01
N LEU A 416 4.04 0.49 -14.10
CA LEU A 416 5.02 1.54 -14.32
C LEU A 416 6.05 1.14 -15.38
N PHE A 417 6.49 -0.13 -15.34
CA PHE A 417 7.53 -0.63 -16.25
C PHE A 417 6.99 -1.31 -17.52
N GLY A 418 5.67 -1.42 -17.68
CA GLY A 418 5.07 -2.12 -18.81
C GLY A 418 5.36 -3.64 -18.81
N GLN A 419 5.72 -4.20 -17.68
CA GLN A 419 6.09 -5.61 -17.52
C GLN A 419 4.86 -6.52 -17.38
N PRO A 420 4.99 -7.82 -17.72
CA PRO A 420 3.94 -8.78 -17.43
C PRO A 420 3.76 -8.95 -15.91
N PHE A 421 2.50 -9.14 -15.49
CA PHE A 421 2.22 -9.47 -14.09
C PHE A 421 2.77 -10.83 -13.72
N PRO A 422 3.25 -11.01 -12.47
CA PRO A 422 3.70 -12.31 -11.99
C PRO A 422 2.58 -13.34 -12.08
N GLU A 423 2.96 -14.61 -12.19
CA GLU A 423 1.99 -15.69 -12.17
C GLU A 423 1.40 -15.87 -10.78
N ASP A 424 0.08 -15.95 -10.73
CA ASP A 424 -0.66 -16.19 -9.49
C ASP A 424 -1.18 -17.64 -9.40
N GLY A 425 -0.79 -18.50 -10.35
CA GLY A 425 -1.24 -19.90 -10.42
C GLY A 425 -2.68 -20.08 -10.92
N THR A 426 -3.31 -19.03 -11.44
CA THR A 426 -4.58 -19.17 -12.17
C THR A 426 -4.34 -19.94 -13.46
N PRO A 427 -5.16 -20.96 -13.80
CA PRO A 427 -4.98 -21.72 -15.04
C PRO A 427 -5.01 -20.80 -16.27
N SER A 428 -4.03 -20.94 -17.16
CA SER A 428 -3.89 -20.08 -18.36
C SER A 428 -4.98 -20.34 -19.41
N LYS A 429 -5.54 -21.54 -19.41
CA LYS A 429 -6.68 -21.94 -20.26
C LYS A 429 -7.74 -22.62 -19.39
N ALA A 430 -8.96 -22.14 -19.44
CA ALA A 430 -10.11 -22.99 -19.22
C ALA A 430 -10.23 -23.83 -20.51
N THR A 431 -9.63 -25.01 -20.53
CA THR A 431 -9.94 -26.03 -21.52
C THR A 431 -11.36 -26.48 -21.35
#